data_07561485aeef6a74e658b9d9f6a03df6
#
_entry.id   07561485aeef6a74e658b9d9f6a03df6
#
_cell.length_a   1.000
_cell.length_b   1.000
_cell.length_c   1.000
_cell.angle_alpha   90.00
_cell.angle_beta   90.00
_cell.angle_gamma   90.00
#
_symmetry.space_group_name_H-M   'P 1'
#
loop_
_entity.id
_entity.type
_entity.pdbx_description
1 polymer ?
#
loop_
_entity_poly.entity_id
_entity_poly.type
_entity_poly.pdbx_seq_one_letter_code
_entity_poly.pdbx_strand_id
1 'polypeptide(L)'
;MTIIKQRAVTENGHQRNLRAYINDDKKVLLRDSQNMDGCTNIKRWATFMEATRRRFGHDKASRMVRDKKTGELRQSRNTIMYHQILAFLPDECDINGGKLTPEECMAYAKEYAAKFYPNQQVVFALHNEYCKEDKTHRYAVHMVINRSDIQTKKRLNEGRGQKAKVERASRIRKMDKVWGLKQVERDERNSSVHKKQPSKVEKEIEGRGGESYKMNLRELCRLAADKAENIYEYREMLEGWGVDTQFRKGRLYVTDTDNSKYSFSLAKLDADLNANGLEERFLQNVEADIEAKGAEIAEARAAIEAERQRVTGIREAYLEDMRKSYLDYRKKAHGLEGTALVAFPKLELKRPPKEVVDD
;
A
#
# COMPACT_ATOMS: atom_id res chain seq x y z
N MET A 1 9.18 -6.04 0.83
CA MET A 1 9.06 -4.61 0.43
C MET A 1 10.38 -4.11 -0.11
N THR A 2 10.35 -3.46 -1.24
CA THR A 2 11.56 -2.93 -1.91
C THR A 2 11.54 -1.40 -1.89
N ILE A 3 12.68 -0.78 -1.57
CA ILE A 3 12.84 0.67 -1.61
C ILE A 3 13.70 1.05 -2.81
N ILE A 4 13.22 2.01 -3.62
CA ILE A 4 13.97 2.52 -4.75
C ILE A 4 14.55 3.91 -4.48
N LYS A 5 15.85 4.08 -4.72
CA LYS A 5 16.53 5.38 -4.74
C LYS A 5 17.12 5.62 -6.13
N GLN A 6 17.07 6.85 -6.62
CA GLN A 6 17.69 7.21 -7.89
C GLN A 6 18.57 8.43 -7.77
N ARG A 7 19.71 8.39 -8.42
CA ARG A 7 20.62 9.54 -8.64
C ARG A 7 20.91 9.69 -10.14
N ALA A 8 20.84 10.90 -10.64
CA ALA A 8 21.30 11.23 -11.97
C ALA A 8 22.82 11.46 -11.93
N VAL A 9 23.55 10.79 -12.80
CA VAL A 9 25.00 10.97 -13.00
C VAL A 9 25.19 11.95 -14.14
N THR A 10 25.83 13.08 -13.87
CA THR A 10 25.90 14.21 -14.82
C THR A 10 27.31 14.53 -15.32
N GLU A 11 28.30 13.92 -14.74
CA GLU A 11 29.70 14.21 -15.07
C GLU A 11 30.60 12.96 -14.95
N ASN A 12 31.76 13.02 -15.60
CA ASN A 12 32.70 11.90 -15.62
C ASN A 12 33.31 11.59 -14.24
N GLY A 13 33.42 12.58 -13.34
CA GLY A 13 33.86 12.38 -11.97
C GLY A 13 32.92 11.45 -11.18
N HIS A 14 31.63 11.72 -11.22
CA HIS A 14 30.62 10.85 -10.62
C HIS A 14 30.59 9.45 -11.24
N GLN A 15 30.74 9.36 -12.58
CA GLN A 15 30.85 8.07 -13.26
C GLN A 15 32.04 7.26 -12.77
N ARG A 16 33.20 7.89 -12.57
CA ARG A 16 34.43 7.23 -12.09
C ARG A 16 34.24 6.65 -10.69
N ASN A 17 33.69 7.43 -9.76
CA ASN A 17 33.41 6.98 -8.41
C ASN A 17 32.37 5.84 -8.38
N LEU A 18 31.31 5.96 -9.20
CA LEU A 18 30.31 4.94 -9.33
C LEU A 18 30.91 3.65 -9.90
N ARG A 19 31.79 3.75 -10.90
CA ARG A 19 32.50 2.59 -11.48
C ARG A 19 33.35 1.87 -10.42
N ALA A 20 34.12 2.61 -9.62
CA ALA A 20 34.90 2.03 -8.55
C ALA A 20 34.03 1.26 -7.55
N TYR A 21 32.90 1.84 -7.18
CA TYR A 21 31.96 1.23 -6.24
C TYR A 21 31.27 -0.04 -6.80
N ILE A 22 30.78 -0.01 -8.04
CA ILE A 22 30.11 -1.14 -8.71
C ILE A 22 31.09 -2.28 -9.03
N ASN A 23 32.36 -1.95 -9.23
CA ASN A 23 33.41 -2.94 -9.56
C ASN A 23 34.16 -3.48 -8.34
N ASP A 24 33.82 -3.05 -7.12
CA ASP A 24 34.49 -3.51 -5.90
C ASP A 24 34.12 -4.95 -5.56
N ASP A 25 35.03 -5.89 -5.88
CA ASP A 25 34.81 -7.33 -5.66
C ASP A 25 34.63 -7.72 -4.18
N LYS A 26 35.04 -6.87 -3.25
CA LYS A 26 34.86 -7.13 -1.82
C LYS A 26 33.40 -6.92 -1.35
N LYS A 27 32.63 -6.16 -2.12
CA LYS A 27 31.24 -5.79 -1.76
C LYS A 27 30.20 -6.45 -2.63
N VAL A 28 30.57 -6.80 -3.86
CA VAL A 28 29.65 -7.33 -4.86
C VAL A 28 29.52 -8.84 -4.72
N LEU A 29 28.31 -9.32 -4.42
CA LEU A 29 27.99 -10.74 -4.41
C LEU A 29 27.72 -11.28 -5.82
N LEU A 30 26.89 -10.56 -6.60
CA LEU A 30 26.51 -10.95 -7.96
C LEU A 30 26.60 -9.77 -8.92
N ARG A 31 26.94 -10.06 -10.19
CA ARG A 31 26.90 -9.09 -11.30
C ARG A 31 26.16 -9.65 -12.47
N ASP A 32 25.41 -8.77 -13.15
CA ASP A 32 24.74 -9.10 -14.40
C ASP A 32 24.61 -7.85 -15.29
N SER A 33 24.14 -8.02 -16.51
CA SER A 33 23.90 -6.92 -17.43
C SER A 33 22.73 -7.18 -18.36
N GLN A 34 22.18 -6.10 -18.94
CA GLN A 34 21.14 -6.14 -19.95
C GLN A 34 21.57 -5.28 -21.14
N ASN A 35 21.34 -5.75 -22.36
CA ASN A 35 21.69 -5.06 -23.62
C ASN A 35 23.17 -4.65 -23.70
N MET A 36 24.05 -5.50 -23.19
CA MET A 36 25.50 -5.29 -23.17
C MET A 36 26.23 -6.30 -24.04
N ASP A 37 25.55 -6.83 -25.06
CA ASP A 37 26.15 -7.77 -26.02
C ASP A 37 27.38 -7.17 -26.65
N GLY A 38 28.47 -7.90 -26.66
CA GLY A 38 29.78 -7.42 -27.08
C GLY A 38 30.64 -6.76 -25.99
N CYS A 39 30.12 -6.57 -24.77
CA CYS A 39 30.94 -6.20 -23.62
C CYS A 39 31.55 -7.45 -22.97
N THR A 40 32.66 -7.92 -23.50
CA THR A 40 33.30 -9.16 -23.03
C THR A 40 33.79 -9.13 -21.58
N ASN A 41 34.01 -7.95 -21.03
CA ASN A 41 34.36 -7.74 -19.63
C ASN A 41 33.41 -6.74 -18.99
N ILE A 42 32.52 -7.26 -18.17
CA ILE A 42 31.50 -6.43 -17.50
C ILE A 42 32.07 -5.28 -16.66
N LYS A 43 33.29 -5.42 -16.11
CA LYS A 43 33.96 -4.32 -15.37
C LYS A 43 34.32 -3.13 -16.25
N ARG A 44 34.25 -3.26 -17.59
CA ARG A 44 34.44 -2.18 -18.56
C ARG A 44 33.11 -1.52 -19.00
N TRP A 45 32.01 -1.82 -18.33
CA TRP A 45 30.68 -1.31 -18.63
C TRP A 45 30.65 0.20 -18.90
N ALA A 46 31.39 1.00 -18.10
CA ALA A 46 31.39 2.45 -18.21
C ALA A 46 31.91 2.93 -19.59
N THR A 47 32.99 2.34 -20.07
CA THR A 47 33.55 2.63 -21.40
C THR A 47 32.61 2.19 -22.51
N PHE A 48 31.99 1.02 -22.36
CA PHE A 48 31.02 0.50 -23.33
C PHE A 48 29.79 1.39 -23.45
N MET A 49 29.21 1.80 -22.32
CA MET A 49 28.09 2.76 -22.29
C MET A 49 28.47 4.14 -22.83
N GLU A 50 29.71 4.58 -22.60
CA GLU A 50 30.23 5.84 -23.15
C GLU A 50 30.34 5.79 -24.67
N ALA A 51 30.82 4.70 -25.23
CA ALA A 51 30.89 4.52 -26.68
C ALA A 51 29.50 4.65 -27.32
N THR A 52 28.46 4.05 -26.72
CA THR A 52 27.07 4.19 -27.18
C THR A 52 26.59 5.64 -27.10
N ARG A 53 26.90 6.35 -26.00
CA ARG A 53 26.52 7.77 -25.86
C ARG A 53 27.19 8.65 -26.93
N ARG A 54 28.47 8.44 -27.17
CA ARG A 54 29.24 9.17 -28.21
C ARG A 54 28.66 8.90 -29.60
N ARG A 55 28.35 7.63 -29.91
CA ARG A 55 27.76 7.25 -31.20
C ARG A 55 26.45 7.97 -31.47
N PHE A 56 25.65 8.26 -30.45
CA PHE A 56 24.34 8.93 -30.59
C PHE A 56 24.42 10.44 -30.28
N GLY A 57 25.60 11.02 -30.04
CA GLY A 57 25.75 12.43 -29.65
C GLY A 57 25.16 12.79 -28.27
N HIS A 58 25.05 11.80 -27.39
CA HIS A 58 24.50 11.96 -26.04
C HIS A 58 25.56 12.27 -24.96
N ASP A 59 26.81 12.33 -25.34
CA ASP A 59 27.96 12.74 -24.52
C ASP A 59 27.96 14.25 -24.22
N LYS A 60 27.25 15.06 -25.03
CA LYS A 60 27.15 16.51 -24.92
C LYS A 60 25.79 16.94 -24.33
N ALA A 61 25.74 18.15 -23.73
CA ALA A 61 24.51 18.75 -23.26
C ALA A 61 23.53 19.00 -24.42
N SER A 62 22.24 18.76 -24.20
CA SER A 62 21.22 18.84 -25.23
C SER A 62 20.72 20.27 -25.52
N ARG A 63 21.03 21.22 -24.63
CA ARG A 63 20.51 22.60 -24.74
C ARG A 63 21.38 23.60 -23.95
N MET A 64 21.28 24.85 -24.35
CA MET A 64 21.73 26.00 -23.55
C MET A 64 20.61 26.38 -22.55
N VAL A 65 21.00 26.83 -21.38
CA VAL A 65 20.14 27.38 -20.34
C VAL A 65 20.72 28.69 -19.82
N ARG A 66 19.83 29.63 -19.50
CA ARG A 66 20.24 30.87 -18.86
C ARG A 66 20.47 30.63 -17.38
N ASP A 67 21.62 31.03 -16.87
CA ASP A 67 21.88 30.94 -15.43
C ASP A 67 20.99 31.95 -14.69
N LYS A 68 20.34 31.50 -13.61
CA LYS A 68 19.38 32.33 -12.87
C LYS A 68 20.05 33.45 -12.05
N LYS A 69 21.35 33.33 -11.74
CA LYS A 69 22.07 34.29 -10.92
C LYS A 69 22.82 35.32 -11.78
N THR A 70 23.51 34.83 -12.82
CA THR A 70 24.34 35.68 -13.67
C THR A 70 23.65 36.19 -14.93
N GLY A 71 22.53 35.53 -15.32
CA GLY A 71 21.85 35.82 -16.58
C GLY A 71 22.56 35.28 -17.83
N GLU A 72 23.76 34.71 -17.70
CA GLU A 72 24.57 34.20 -18.80
C GLU A 72 24.01 32.89 -19.38
N LEU A 73 24.23 32.64 -20.67
CA LEU A 73 23.94 31.40 -21.33
C LEU A 73 25.06 30.40 -21.04
N ARG A 74 24.68 29.25 -20.46
CA ARG A 74 25.60 28.13 -20.25
C ARG A 74 24.98 26.82 -20.73
N GLN A 75 25.80 25.83 -20.98
CA GLN A 75 25.31 24.49 -21.29
C GLN A 75 24.53 23.90 -20.11
N SER A 76 23.42 23.27 -20.37
CA SER A 76 22.68 22.52 -19.36
C SER A 76 23.53 21.37 -18.83
N ARG A 77 23.29 20.96 -17.57
CA ARG A 77 23.91 19.72 -17.07
C ARG A 77 23.46 18.55 -17.93
N ASN A 78 24.39 17.75 -18.40
CA ASN A 78 24.10 16.53 -19.17
C ASN A 78 24.01 15.34 -18.23
N THR A 79 22.82 14.80 -18.04
CA THR A 79 22.66 13.49 -17.39
C THR A 79 23.13 12.41 -18.37
N ILE A 80 24.13 11.66 -18.01
CA ILE A 80 24.72 10.60 -18.85
C ILE A 80 24.13 9.22 -18.53
N MET A 81 23.76 8.96 -17.27
CA MET A 81 23.16 7.73 -16.81
C MET A 81 22.33 7.97 -15.54
N TYR A 82 21.54 6.98 -15.15
CA TYR A 82 20.86 6.93 -13.86
C TYR A 82 21.44 5.79 -13.03
N HIS A 83 21.75 6.09 -11.79
CA HIS A 83 22.07 5.07 -10.80
C HIS A 83 20.83 4.86 -9.92
N GLN A 84 20.22 3.70 -10.03
CA GLN A 84 19.12 3.26 -9.18
C GLN A 84 19.62 2.21 -8.19
N ILE A 85 19.06 2.20 -7.01
CA ILE A 85 19.34 1.23 -5.95
C ILE A 85 18.00 0.63 -5.55
N LEU A 86 17.85 -0.66 -5.68
CA LEU A 86 16.75 -1.46 -5.16
C LEU A 86 17.23 -2.11 -3.88
N ALA A 87 16.77 -1.61 -2.74
CA ALA A 87 17.11 -2.14 -1.42
C ALA A 87 15.92 -2.94 -0.88
N PHE A 88 16.16 -4.21 -0.58
CA PHE A 88 15.15 -5.11 -0.03
C PHE A 88 15.05 -4.95 1.49
N LEU A 89 13.88 -5.27 2.04
CA LEU A 89 13.68 -5.22 3.49
C LEU A 89 14.52 -6.30 4.15
N PRO A 90 15.24 -6.00 5.25
CA PRO A 90 16.09 -6.99 5.94
C PRO A 90 15.36 -8.30 6.27
N ASP A 91 14.16 -8.22 6.81
CA ASP A 91 13.35 -9.39 7.22
C ASP A 91 12.95 -10.31 6.06
N GLU A 92 13.00 -9.81 4.81
CA GLU A 92 12.69 -10.61 3.63
C GLU A 92 13.93 -11.27 3.04
N CYS A 93 15.15 -10.86 3.44
CA CYS A 93 16.40 -11.44 2.97
C CYS A 93 16.75 -12.72 3.74
N ASP A 94 17.21 -13.75 3.03
CA ASP A 94 17.57 -15.06 3.59
C ASP A 94 18.68 -14.97 4.65
N ILE A 95 19.59 -14.02 4.52
CA ILE A 95 20.65 -13.73 5.50
C ILE A 95 20.12 -13.39 6.90
N ASN A 96 18.85 -12.99 7.02
CA ASN A 96 18.15 -12.74 8.28
C ASN A 96 16.96 -13.71 8.49
N GLY A 97 16.93 -14.83 7.75
CA GLY A 97 15.86 -15.83 7.85
C GLY A 97 14.62 -15.55 6.98
N GLY A 98 14.69 -14.58 6.08
CA GLY A 98 13.65 -14.31 5.07
C GLY A 98 13.71 -15.27 3.87
N LYS A 99 12.97 -14.96 2.81
CA LYS A 99 12.83 -15.83 1.64
C LYS A 99 13.73 -15.42 0.47
N LEU A 100 14.10 -14.14 0.37
CA LEU A 100 14.83 -13.61 -0.79
C LEU A 100 16.30 -13.97 -0.72
N THR A 101 16.75 -14.81 -1.65
CA THR A 101 18.17 -15.09 -1.89
C THR A 101 18.82 -13.97 -2.72
N PRO A 102 20.17 -13.89 -2.78
CA PRO A 102 20.86 -12.97 -3.69
C PRO A 102 20.41 -13.12 -5.15
N GLU A 103 20.20 -14.36 -5.61
CA GLU A 103 19.78 -14.67 -6.97
C GLU A 103 18.36 -14.16 -7.25
N GLU A 104 17.43 -14.33 -6.32
CA GLU A 104 16.06 -13.82 -6.43
C GLU A 104 16.03 -12.28 -6.41
N CYS A 105 16.83 -11.64 -5.56
CA CYS A 105 16.99 -10.18 -5.59
C CYS A 105 17.54 -9.69 -6.94
N MET A 106 18.49 -10.40 -7.53
CA MET A 106 19.01 -10.10 -8.86
C MET A 106 17.93 -10.33 -9.95
N ALA A 107 17.18 -11.43 -9.88
CA ALA A 107 16.08 -11.72 -10.81
C ALA A 107 15.01 -10.64 -10.77
N TYR A 108 14.60 -10.20 -9.57
CA TYR A 108 13.70 -9.06 -9.40
C TYR A 108 14.19 -7.79 -10.09
N ALA A 109 15.47 -7.44 -9.91
CA ALA A 109 16.06 -6.26 -10.52
C ALA A 109 16.13 -6.35 -12.05
N LYS A 110 16.42 -7.54 -12.58
CA LYS A 110 16.42 -7.82 -14.03
C LYS A 110 15.00 -7.69 -14.61
N GLU A 111 14.00 -8.26 -13.96
CA GLU A 111 12.59 -8.13 -14.38
C GLU A 111 12.16 -6.65 -14.37
N TYR A 112 12.52 -5.90 -13.32
CA TYR A 112 12.26 -4.46 -13.25
C TYR A 112 12.91 -3.73 -14.44
N ALA A 113 14.17 -4.01 -14.74
CA ALA A 113 14.87 -3.38 -15.85
C ALA A 113 14.28 -3.77 -17.21
N ALA A 114 13.97 -5.03 -17.43
CA ALA A 114 13.34 -5.51 -18.66
C ALA A 114 11.98 -4.83 -18.90
N LYS A 115 11.20 -4.59 -17.85
CA LYS A 115 9.87 -3.97 -17.94
C LYS A 115 9.91 -2.47 -18.15
N PHE A 116 10.81 -1.74 -17.49
CA PHE A 116 10.80 -0.28 -17.49
C PHE A 116 11.95 0.36 -18.30
N TYR A 117 12.97 -0.42 -18.65
CA TYR A 117 14.15 -0.01 -19.41
C TYR A 117 14.54 -1.03 -20.50
N PRO A 118 13.58 -1.51 -21.31
CA PRO A 118 13.83 -2.63 -22.23
C PRO A 118 14.95 -2.35 -23.24
N ASN A 119 15.13 -1.10 -23.63
CA ASN A 119 16.08 -0.69 -24.67
C ASN A 119 17.35 -0.01 -24.11
N GLN A 120 17.51 0.04 -22.80
CA GLN A 120 18.68 0.64 -22.17
C GLN A 120 19.74 -0.42 -21.89
N GLN A 121 20.99 -0.01 -22.02
CA GLN A 121 22.11 -0.77 -21.45
C GLN A 121 22.06 -0.60 -19.93
N VAL A 122 22.00 -1.72 -19.20
CA VAL A 122 21.96 -1.75 -17.75
C VAL A 122 23.04 -2.67 -17.21
N VAL A 123 23.70 -2.25 -16.14
CA VAL A 123 24.59 -3.10 -15.35
C VAL A 123 24.03 -3.21 -13.95
N PHE A 124 24.06 -4.43 -13.44
CA PHE A 124 23.61 -4.78 -12.10
C PHE A 124 24.78 -5.20 -11.24
N ALA A 125 24.79 -4.77 -9.99
CA ALA A 125 25.68 -5.27 -8.95
C ALA A 125 24.88 -5.40 -7.64
N LEU A 126 24.81 -6.60 -7.12
CA LEU A 126 24.17 -6.88 -5.85
C LEU A 126 25.19 -6.81 -4.74
N HIS A 127 24.91 -6.01 -3.74
CA HIS A 127 25.71 -5.84 -2.54
C HIS A 127 24.97 -6.37 -1.31
N ASN A 128 25.73 -6.92 -0.37
CA ASN A 128 25.27 -7.10 1.00
C ASN A 128 25.63 -5.84 1.79
N GLU A 129 24.61 -5.04 2.15
CA GLU A 129 24.78 -3.80 2.89
C GLU A 129 24.46 -3.99 4.36
N TYR A 130 25.35 -3.56 5.25
CA TYR A 130 25.11 -3.51 6.70
C TYR A 130 24.37 -2.22 7.07
N CYS A 131 23.23 -2.36 7.71
CA CYS A 131 22.45 -1.26 8.27
C CYS A 131 22.85 -1.02 9.72
N LYS A 132 23.42 0.16 10.00
CA LYS A 132 23.91 0.51 11.33
C LYS A 132 22.80 0.78 12.35
N GLU A 133 21.63 1.21 11.87
CA GLU A 133 20.50 1.61 12.72
C GLU A 133 19.84 0.40 13.40
N ASP A 134 19.63 -0.66 12.65
CA ASP A 134 18.98 -1.89 13.11
C ASP A 134 19.94 -3.08 13.29
N LYS A 135 21.25 -2.86 13.01
CA LYS A 135 22.33 -3.86 13.08
C LYS A 135 22.07 -5.11 12.22
N THR A 136 21.33 -4.96 11.13
CA THR A 136 20.97 -6.03 10.21
C THR A 136 21.73 -5.92 8.89
N HIS A 137 21.72 -6.98 8.10
CA HIS A 137 22.18 -7.00 6.72
C HIS A 137 20.99 -6.96 5.77
N ARG A 138 21.17 -6.37 4.58
CA ARG A 138 20.17 -6.39 3.51
C ARG A 138 20.83 -6.49 2.15
N TYR A 139 20.11 -7.05 1.21
CA TYR A 139 20.52 -7.01 -0.17
C TYR A 139 20.10 -5.71 -0.84
N ALA A 140 21.02 -5.15 -1.61
CA ALA A 140 20.79 -3.96 -2.42
C ALA A 140 21.32 -4.17 -3.84
N VAL A 141 20.46 -4.12 -4.84
CA VAL A 141 20.86 -4.18 -6.24
C VAL A 141 21.07 -2.77 -6.76
N HIS A 142 22.31 -2.46 -7.10
CA HIS A 142 22.69 -1.24 -7.78
C HIS A 142 22.55 -1.44 -9.29
N MET A 143 21.70 -0.64 -9.92
CA MET A 143 21.50 -0.63 -11.37
C MET A 143 22.07 0.66 -11.96
N VAL A 144 22.96 0.52 -12.91
CA VAL A 144 23.47 1.65 -13.70
C VAL A 144 22.83 1.60 -15.07
N ILE A 145 21.96 2.56 -15.34
CA ILE A 145 21.14 2.61 -16.55
C ILE A 145 21.69 3.68 -17.48
N ASN A 146 22.18 3.28 -18.67
CA ASN A 146 22.60 4.23 -19.67
C ASN A 146 21.41 5.07 -20.15
N ARG A 147 21.61 6.36 -20.28
CA ARG A 147 20.54 7.26 -20.73
C ARG A 147 20.18 7.10 -22.22
N SER A 148 21.05 6.47 -23.00
CA SER A 148 20.82 6.25 -24.42
C SER A 148 19.96 5.03 -24.65
N ASP A 149 18.85 5.19 -25.34
CA ASP A 149 18.04 4.11 -25.86
C ASP A 149 18.71 3.56 -27.13
N ILE A 150 19.03 2.28 -27.15
CA ILE A 150 19.80 1.68 -28.26
C ILE A 150 18.95 1.43 -29.51
N GLN A 151 17.63 1.33 -29.39
CA GLN A 151 16.71 1.17 -30.51
C GLN A 151 16.26 2.49 -31.09
N THR A 152 15.70 3.36 -30.24
CA THR A 152 15.14 4.65 -30.68
C THR A 152 16.19 5.74 -30.86
N LYS A 153 17.40 5.53 -30.38
CA LYS A 153 18.50 6.52 -30.35
C LYS A 153 18.11 7.84 -29.64
N LYS A 154 17.14 7.77 -28.73
CA LYS A 154 16.69 8.91 -27.93
C LYS A 154 17.28 8.87 -26.51
N ARG A 155 17.19 9.98 -25.82
CA ARG A 155 17.62 10.05 -24.42
C ARG A 155 16.47 9.68 -23.49
N LEU A 156 16.68 8.71 -22.63
CA LEU A 156 15.76 8.36 -21.55
C LEU A 156 15.48 9.58 -20.66
N ASN A 157 14.24 9.81 -20.33
CA ASN A 157 13.80 10.87 -19.42
C ASN A 157 13.01 10.27 -18.25
N GLU A 158 13.64 10.13 -17.11
CA GLU A 158 13.05 9.63 -15.86
C GLU A 158 12.29 10.70 -15.07
N GLY A 159 12.04 11.84 -15.66
CA GLY A 159 11.37 12.95 -14.98
C GLY A 159 12.18 13.56 -13.84
N ARG A 160 11.59 14.52 -13.14
CA ARG A 160 12.21 15.25 -12.02
C ARG A 160 11.19 15.51 -10.93
N GLY A 161 11.70 15.77 -9.72
CA GLY A 161 10.88 16.18 -8.58
C GLY A 161 10.04 15.05 -7.97
N GLN A 162 9.02 15.43 -7.23
CA GLN A 162 8.19 14.49 -6.44
C GLN A 162 7.39 13.54 -7.32
N LYS A 163 6.76 14.03 -8.39
CA LYS A 163 5.99 13.20 -9.32
C LYS A 163 6.77 11.98 -9.84
N ALA A 164 8.02 12.21 -10.28
CA ALA A 164 8.86 11.12 -10.78
C ALA A 164 9.30 10.14 -9.67
N LYS A 165 9.42 10.60 -8.42
CA LYS A 165 9.69 9.71 -7.26
C LYS A 165 8.49 8.82 -6.96
N VAL A 166 7.29 9.40 -6.91
CA VAL A 166 6.04 8.68 -6.68
C VAL A 166 5.80 7.63 -7.78
N GLU A 167 6.03 7.99 -9.03
CA GLU A 167 5.88 7.05 -10.15
C GLU A 167 6.83 5.84 -10.01
N ARG A 168 8.12 6.07 -9.72
CA ARG A 168 9.06 4.97 -9.49
C ARG A 168 8.68 4.11 -8.29
N ALA A 169 8.24 4.73 -7.20
CA ALA A 169 7.75 3.99 -6.05
C ALA A 169 6.51 3.15 -6.39
N SER A 170 5.59 3.67 -7.21
CA SER A 170 4.42 2.93 -7.69
C SER A 170 4.81 1.72 -8.55
N ARG A 171 5.82 1.87 -9.44
CA ARG A 171 6.37 0.74 -10.22
C ARG A 171 6.86 -0.39 -9.30
N ILE A 172 7.61 -0.05 -8.26
CA ILE A 172 8.13 -1.02 -7.28
C ILE A 172 7.00 -1.72 -6.52
N ARG A 173 6.01 -0.98 -6.02
CA ARG A 173 4.88 -1.60 -5.30
C ARG A 173 4.12 -2.62 -6.13
N LYS A 174 3.90 -2.30 -7.43
CA LYS A 174 3.26 -3.25 -8.35
C LYS A 174 4.09 -4.53 -8.51
N MET A 175 5.41 -4.41 -8.54
CA MET A 175 6.30 -5.57 -8.60
C MET A 175 6.33 -6.33 -7.27
N ASP A 176 6.47 -5.64 -6.16
CA ASP A 176 6.43 -6.23 -4.83
C ASP A 176 5.15 -7.07 -4.62
N LYS A 177 4.00 -6.59 -5.12
CA LYS A 177 2.74 -7.35 -5.09
C LYS A 177 2.82 -8.64 -5.91
N VAL A 178 3.40 -8.60 -7.10
CA VAL A 178 3.58 -9.79 -7.96
C VAL A 178 4.54 -10.79 -7.32
N TRP A 179 5.59 -10.32 -6.66
CA TRP A 179 6.59 -11.15 -5.98
C TRP A 179 6.17 -11.59 -4.57
N GLY A 180 4.96 -11.25 -4.12
CA GLY A 180 4.47 -11.59 -2.77
C GLY A 180 5.28 -10.96 -1.64
N LEU A 181 5.96 -9.83 -1.90
CA LEU A 181 6.73 -9.10 -0.91
C LEU A 181 5.83 -8.23 -0.03
N LYS A 182 6.28 -7.93 1.18
CA LYS A 182 5.58 -7.02 2.11
C LYS A 182 5.25 -5.71 1.41
N GLN A 183 4.04 -5.24 1.58
CA GLN A 183 3.63 -3.92 1.10
C GLN A 183 3.87 -2.86 2.17
N VAL A 184 4.08 -1.63 1.74
CA VAL A 184 4.13 -0.49 2.67
C VAL A 184 2.71 -0.14 3.07
N GLU A 185 2.41 -0.20 4.33
CA GLU A 185 1.12 0.22 4.85
C GLU A 185 0.93 1.74 4.70
N ARG A 186 -0.32 2.16 4.70
CA ARG A 186 -0.66 3.58 4.69
C ARG A 186 -0.06 4.22 5.93
N ASP A 187 0.39 5.46 5.79
CA ASP A 187 1.01 6.25 6.84
C ASP A 187 2.40 5.81 7.34
N GLU A 188 2.94 4.71 6.84
CA GLU A 188 4.34 4.36 7.10
C GLU A 188 5.33 5.26 6.35
N ARG A 189 6.55 5.36 6.89
CA ARG A 189 7.62 6.27 6.39
C ARG A 189 7.89 6.18 4.89
N ASN A 190 7.77 5.01 4.30
CA ASN A 190 8.07 4.76 2.88
C ASN A 190 6.81 4.64 2.01
N SER A 191 5.63 4.89 2.56
CA SER A 191 4.38 4.93 1.83
C SER A 191 4.37 6.06 0.78
N SER A 192 3.55 5.93 -0.28
CA SER A 192 3.26 7.04 -1.20
C SER A 192 2.48 8.16 -0.50
N VAL A 193 1.70 7.74 0.50
CA VAL A 193 0.94 8.57 1.41
C VAL A 193 1.55 8.34 2.78
N HIS A 194 2.53 9.13 3.16
CA HIS A 194 3.19 9.00 4.46
C HIS A 194 2.78 10.14 5.37
N LYS A 195 2.59 9.80 6.63
CA LYS A 195 2.34 10.76 7.71
C LYS A 195 3.39 11.88 7.67
N LYS A 196 2.97 13.14 7.69
CA LYS A 196 3.90 14.26 7.74
C LYS A 196 4.75 14.16 8.99
N GLN A 197 6.04 14.05 8.80
CA GLN A 197 6.99 13.98 9.92
C GLN A 197 7.10 15.34 10.63
N PRO A 198 7.27 15.35 11.95
CA PRO A 198 7.50 16.56 12.70
C PRO A 198 8.67 17.37 12.13
N SER A 199 8.50 18.68 12.02
CA SER A 199 9.58 19.60 11.63
C SER A 199 10.66 19.66 12.70
N LYS A 200 11.84 20.22 12.37
CA LYS A 200 12.92 20.39 13.34
C LYS A 200 12.44 21.14 14.60
N VAL A 201 11.63 22.18 14.41
CA VAL A 201 11.07 22.98 15.52
C VAL A 201 10.08 22.17 16.37
N GLU A 202 9.20 21.39 15.73
CA GLU A 202 8.27 20.50 16.42
C GLU A 202 9.02 19.46 17.28
N LYS A 203 10.09 18.86 16.74
CA LYS A 203 10.96 17.93 17.48
C LYS A 203 11.72 18.59 18.66
N GLU A 204 12.13 19.83 18.50
CA GLU A 204 12.79 20.59 19.58
C GLU A 204 11.82 20.92 20.70
N ILE A 205 10.54 21.23 20.38
CA ILE A 205 9.48 21.45 21.37
C ILE A 205 9.22 20.16 22.17
N GLU A 206 9.03 19.04 21.46
CA GLU A 206 8.84 17.72 22.09
C GLU A 206 10.06 17.32 22.97
N GLY A 207 11.26 17.51 22.45
CA GLY A 207 12.50 17.20 23.20
C GLY A 207 12.68 18.02 24.48
N ARG A 208 11.99 19.13 24.63
CA ARG A 208 11.91 19.96 25.85
C ARG A 208 10.71 19.62 26.75
N GLY A 209 9.95 18.59 26.40
CA GLY A 209 8.73 18.19 27.12
C GLY A 209 7.52 19.10 26.85
N GLY A 210 7.56 19.92 25.80
CA GLY A 210 6.46 20.77 25.38
C GLY A 210 5.58 20.10 24.31
N GLU A 211 4.32 20.49 24.25
CA GLU A 211 3.39 20.06 23.20
C GLU A 211 3.35 21.06 22.04
N SER A 212 3.41 20.55 20.82
CA SER A 212 3.25 21.37 19.62
C SER A 212 1.77 21.46 19.25
N TYR A 213 1.14 22.61 19.48
CA TYR A 213 -0.26 22.86 19.11
C TYR A 213 -0.54 22.54 17.62
N LYS A 214 0.42 22.72 16.75
CA LYS A 214 0.29 22.38 15.32
C LYS A 214 0.28 20.88 15.08
N MET A 215 0.95 20.09 15.90
CA MET A 215 0.87 18.63 15.86
C MET A 215 -0.48 18.18 16.36
N ASN A 216 -0.95 18.70 17.50
CA ASN A 216 -2.26 18.39 18.06
C ASN A 216 -3.37 18.71 17.05
N LEU A 217 -3.33 19.91 16.43
CA LEU A 217 -4.27 20.30 15.39
C LEU A 217 -4.23 19.35 14.17
N ARG A 218 -3.05 18.90 13.78
CA ARG A 218 -2.90 17.92 12.68
C ARG A 218 -3.54 16.57 13.03
N GLU A 219 -3.33 16.09 14.24
CA GLU A 219 -3.91 14.81 14.69
C GLU A 219 -5.43 14.89 14.80
N LEU A 220 -5.98 15.98 15.31
CA LEU A 220 -7.43 16.22 15.33
C LEU A 220 -8.03 16.20 13.91
N CYS A 221 -7.37 16.89 12.97
CA CYS A 221 -7.79 16.88 11.57
C CYS A 221 -7.74 15.47 10.93
N ARG A 222 -6.77 14.64 11.32
CA ARG A 222 -6.68 13.25 10.85
C ARG A 222 -7.78 12.38 11.45
N LEU A 223 -7.97 12.47 12.77
CA LEU A 223 -9.02 11.72 13.47
C LEU A 223 -10.40 12.02 12.91
N ALA A 224 -10.69 13.29 12.61
CA ALA A 224 -11.94 13.66 11.96
C ALA A 224 -12.04 13.07 10.55
N ALA A 225 -10.96 13.10 9.76
CA ALA A 225 -10.94 12.56 8.41
C ALA A 225 -11.10 11.03 8.36
N ASP A 226 -10.63 10.33 9.39
CA ASP A 226 -10.72 8.87 9.49
C ASP A 226 -12.13 8.40 9.95
N LYS A 227 -13.00 9.32 10.38
CA LYS A 227 -14.35 9.00 10.86
C LYS A 227 -15.45 9.60 9.99
N ALA A 228 -15.24 10.78 9.43
CA ALA A 228 -16.26 11.49 8.68
C ALA A 228 -16.54 10.84 7.32
N GLU A 229 -17.79 10.85 6.92
CA GLU A 229 -18.25 10.34 5.62
C GLU A 229 -18.36 11.46 4.57
N ASN A 230 -18.35 12.72 5.01
CA ASN A 230 -18.43 13.89 4.14
C ASN A 230 -17.81 15.13 4.78
N ILE A 231 -17.69 16.20 3.97
CA ILE A 231 -17.05 17.45 4.41
C ILE A 231 -17.85 18.19 5.49
N TYR A 232 -19.17 18.03 5.56
CA TYR A 232 -20.00 18.69 6.55
C TYR A 232 -19.79 18.05 7.92
N GLU A 233 -19.84 16.74 7.98
CA GLU A 233 -19.58 15.95 9.18
C GLU A 233 -18.13 16.16 9.67
N TYR A 234 -17.16 16.18 8.75
CA TYR A 234 -15.78 16.50 9.05
C TYR A 234 -15.62 17.84 9.77
N ARG A 235 -16.31 18.86 9.28
CA ARG A 235 -16.28 20.19 9.89
C ARG A 235 -16.99 20.22 11.23
N GLU A 236 -18.14 19.59 11.34
CA GLU A 236 -18.91 19.49 12.58
C GLU A 236 -18.10 18.81 13.70
N MET A 237 -17.42 17.71 13.38
CA MET A 237 -16.51 17.04 14.31
C MET A 237 -15.40 17.97 14.78
N LEU A 238 -14.75 18.69 13.86
CA LEU A 238 -13.68 19.61 14.19
C LEU A 238 -14.17 20.76 15.06
N GLU A 239 -15.32 21.34 14.75
CA GLU A 239 -15.96 22.41 15.53
C GLU A 239 -16.30 21.92 16.94
N GLY A 240 -16.82 20.68 17.07
CA GLY A 240 -17.09 20.04 18.37
C GLY A 240 -15.80 19.80 19.20
N TRP A 241 -14.64 19.74 18.58
CA TRP A 241 -13.34 19.60 19.25
C TRP A 241 -12.59 20.92 19.42
N GLY A 242 -13.24 22.06 19.23
CA GLY A 242 -12.62 23.37 19.39
C GLY A 242 -11.72 23.80 18.23
N VAL A 243 -11.97 23.28 17.03
CA VAL A 243 -11.24 23.66 15.83
C VAL A 243 -12.17 24.38 14.85
N ASP A 244 -12.00 25.69 14.72
CA ASP A 244 -12.74 26.50 13.73
C ASP A 244 -12.31 26.20 12.31
N THR A 245 -13.27 26.13 11.38
CA THR A 245 -13.05 25.77 9.98
C THR A 245 -13.55 26.87 9.04
N GLN A 246 -12.70 27.32 8.12
CA GLN A 246 -13.04 28.36 7.17
C GLN A 246 -12.53 28.08 5.75
N PHE A 247 -13.44 28.21 4.76
CA PHE A 247 -13.03 28.19 3.36
C PHE A 247 -12.50 29.55 2.91
N ARG A 248 -11.25 29.55 2.37
CA ARG A 248 -10.63 30.73 1.78
C ARG A 248 -10.03 30.36 0.43
N LYS A 249 -10.46 31.01 -0.65
CA LYS A 249 -9.96 30.78 -2.03
C LYS A 249 -9.92 29.28 -2.40
N GLY A 250 -11.00 28.55 -2.13
CA GLY A 250 -11.14 27.12 -2.45
C GLY A 250 -10.30 26.18 -1.58
N ARG A 251 -9.74 26.63 -0.47
CA ARG A 251 -9.00 25.82 0.49
C ARG A 251 -9.60 25.89 1.87
N LEU A 252 -9.67 24.75 2.54
CA LEU A 252 -10.10 24.70 3.93
C LEU A 252 -8.93 25.07 4.85
N TYR A 253 -9.19 26.07 5.70
CA TYR A 253 -8.30 26.49 6.78
C TYR A 253 -8.89 26.05 8.10
N VAL A 254 -8.02 25.68 9.01
CA VAL A 254 -8.35 25.28 10.37
C VAL A 254 -7.59 26.15 11.36
N THR A 255 -8.25 26.50 12.45
CA THR A 255 -7.74 27.37 13.50
C THR A 255 -8.16 26.77 14.84
N ASP A 256 -7.21 26.57 15.73
CA ASP A 256 -7.51 26.18 17.11
C ASP A 256 -8.17 27.36 17.83
N THR A 257 -9.35 27.16 18.43
CA THR A 257 -10.11 28.21 19.12
C THR A 257 -9.36 28.76 20.31
N ASP A 258 -8.60 27.93 21.01
CA ASP A 258 -7.78 28.34 22.16
C ASP A 258 -6.53 29.11 21.75
N ASN A 259 -6.08 28.91 20.49
CA ASN A 259 -4.92 29.58 19.93
C ASN A 259 -5.20 30.18 18.55
N SER A 260 -6.19 31.08 18.50
CA SER A 260 -6.72 31.70 17.28
C SER A 260 -5.72 32.54 16.47
N LYS A 261 -4.52 32.79 17.01
CA LYS A 261 -3.47 33.58 16.36
C LYS A 261 -2.98 32.97 15.05
N TYR A 262 -3.07 31.64 14.89
CA TYR A 262 -2.52 30.92 13.75
C TYR A 262 -3.56 30.06 13.05
N SER A 263 -3.78 30.33 11.78
CA SER A 263 -4.65 29.56 10.89
C SER A 263 -3.82 28.82 9.84
N PHE A 264 -4.09 27.56 9.62
CA PHE A 264 -3.37 26.71 8.66
C PHE A 264 -4.32 26.16 7.60
N SER A 265 -3.91 26.14 6.33
CA SER A 265 -4.62 25.32 5.35
C SER A 265 -4.31 23.85 5.63
N LEU A 266 -5.30 22.98 5.48
CA LEU A 266 -5.16 21.53 5.70
C LEU A 266 -3.95 20.95 4.93
N ALA A 267 -3.80 21.28 3.66
CA ALA A 267 -2.67 20.83 2.84
C ALA A 267 -1.27 21.26 3.36
N LYS A 268 -1.20 22.30 4.24
CA LYS A 268 0.06 22.68 4.92
C LYS A 268 0.27 21.90 6.21
N LEU A 269 -0.81 21.51 6.87
CA LEU A 269 -0.74 20.63 8.04
C LEU A 269 -0.35 19.22 7.62
N ASP A 270 -1.03 18.71 6.60
CA ASP A 270 -0.73 17.42 5.99
C ASP A 270 -1.08 17.43 4.50
N ALA A 271 -0.20 16.86 3.67
CA ALA A 271 -0.42 16.79 2.24
C ALA A 271 -1.62 15.90 1.87
N ASP A 272 -1.97 14.95 2.72
CA ASP A 272 -3.04 14.00 2.53
C ASP A 272 -4.43 14.54 2.92
N LEU A 273 -4.45 15.63 3.68
CA LEU A 273 -5.67 16.35 4.03
C LEU A 273 -6.03 17.44 2.99
N ASN A 274 -5.55 17.31 1.74
CA ASN A 274 -6.05 18.12 0.63
C ASN A 274 -7.44 17.64 0.19
N ALA A 275 -8.13 18.40 -0.66
CA ALA A 275 -9.50 18.08 -1.08
C ALA A 275 -9.65 16.65 -1.61
N ASN A 276 -8.77 16.22 -2.52
CA ASN A 276 -8.83 14.87 -3.08
C ASN A 276 -8.55 13.78 -2.03
N GLY A 277 -7.59 14.01 -1.12
CA GLY A 277 -7.28 13.05 -0.06
C GLY A 277 -8.40 12.90 0.97
N LEU A 278 -9.14 13.99 1.25
CA LEU A 278 -10.33 13.92 2.09
C LEU A 278 -11.46 13.17 1.38
N GLU A 279 -11.74 13.47 0.11
CA GLU A 279 -12.75 12.75 -0.67
C GLU A 279 -12.47 11.25 -0.74
N GLU A 280 -11.22 10.84 -0.98
CA GLU A 280 -10.82 9.43 -0.95
C GLU A 280 -11.06 8.78 0.42
N ARG A 281 -10.79 9.50 1.51
CA ARG A 281 -11.03 8.98 2.88
C ARG A 281 -12.51 8.85 3.18
N PHE A 282 -13.31 9.85 2.84
CA PHE A 282 -14.76 9.80 3.04
C PHE A 282 -15.39 8.62 2.30
N LEU A 283 -15.01 8.38 1.05
CA LEU A 283 -15.46 7.22 0.30
C LEU A 283 -15.08 5.90 0.99
N GLN A 284 -13.85 5.78 1.47
CA GLN A 284 -13.41 4.59 2.20
C GLN A 284 -14.19 4.37 3.50
N ASN A 285 -14.51 5.44 4.24
CA ASN A 285 -15.30 5.35 5.47
C ASN A 285 -16.71 4.88 5.17
N VAL A 286 -17.36 5.42 4.12
CA VAL A 286 -18.69 4.98 3.67
C VAL A 286 -18.69 3.52 3.22
N GLU A 287 -17.69 3.09 2.44
CA GLU A 287 -17.54 1.71 2.00
C GLU A 287 -17.38 0.75 3.19
N ALA A 288 -16.56 1.12 4.18
CA ALA A 288 -16.37 0.33 5.40
C ALA A 288 -17.65 0.23 6.25
N ASP A 289 -18.42 1.31 6.37
CA ASP A 289 -19.71 1.31 7.09
C ASP A 289 -20.76 0.42 6.39
N ILE A 290 -20.83 0.48 5.05
CA ILE A 290 -21.71 -0.39 4.26
C ILE A 290 -21.32 -1.87 4.43
N GLU A 291 -20.02 -2.18 4.41
CA GLU A 291 -19.53 -3.54 4.59
C GLU A 291 -19.86 -4.07 5.99
N ALA A 292 -19.66 -3.26 7.04
CA ALA A 292 -19.99 -3.60 8.42
C ALA A 292 -21.49 -3.88 8.59
N LYS A 293 -22.35 -2.99 8.09
CA LYS A 293 -23.81 -3.17 8.12
C LYS A 293 -24.26 -4.37 7.31
N GLY A 294 -23.63 -4.64 6.18
CA GLY A 294 -23.87 -5.84 5.37
C GLY A 294 -23.60 -7.13 6.14
N ALA A 295 -22.51 -7.17 6.91
CA ALA A 295 -22.17 -8.31 7.76
C ALA A 295 -23.19 -8.51 8.89
N GLU A 296 -23.62 -7.46 9.59
CA GLU A 296 -24.65 -7.52 10.62
C GLU A 296 -26.00 -8.06 10.08
N ILE A 297 -26.41 -7.57 8.90
CA ILE A 297 -27.64 -8.07 8.24
C ILE A 297 -27.51 -9.55 7.85
N ALA A 298 -26.36 -9.98 7.37
CA ALA A 298 -26.12 -11.38 7.01
C ALA A 298 -26.18 -12.29 8.24
N GLU A 299 -25.61 -11.86 9.37
CA GLU A 299 -25.65 -12.57 10.64
C GLU A 299 -27.08 -12.69 11.18
N ALA A 300 -27.84 -11.60 11.17
CA ALA A 300 -29.23 -11.58 11.59
C ALA A 300 -30.11 -12.51 10.72
N ARG A 301 -29.91 -12.53 9.40
CA ARG A 301 -30.61 -13.47 8.49
C ARG A 301 -30.26 -14.92 8.77
N ALA A 302 -29.01 -15.22 9.04
CA ALA A 302 -28.58 -16.59 9.37
C ALA A 302 -29.21 -17.06 10.70
N ALA A 303 -29.31 -16.17 11.70
CA ALA A 303 -29.96 -16.46 12.97
C ALA A 303 -31.46 -16.78 12.79
N ILE A 304 -32.16 -15.97 11.99
CA ILE A 304 -33.60 -16.20 11.67
C ILE A 304 -33.78 -17.52 10.95
N GLU A 305 -32.91 -17.84 9.99
CA GLU A 305 -33.03 -19.11 9.25
C GLU A 305 -32.76 -20.33 10.15
N ALA A 306 -31.77 -20.23 11.04
CA ALA A 306 -31.48 -21.27 12.02
C ALA A 306 -32.69 -21.52 12.95
N GLU A 307 -33.37 -20.46 13.41
CA GLU A 307 -34.55 -20.58 14.25
C GLU A 307 -35.74 -21.20 13.48
N ARG A 308 -35.96 -20.83 12.23
CA ARG A 308 -36.95 -21.44 11.36
C ARG A 308 -36.74 -22.96 11.21
N GLN A 309 -35.49 -23.36 10.98
CA GLN A 309 -35.13 -24.78 10.86
C GLN A 309 -35.38 -25.54 12.17
N ARG A 310 -35.05 -24.88 13.32
CA ARG A 310 -35.32 -25.45 14.65
C ARG A 310 -36.82 -25.68 14.86
N VAL A 311 -37.65 -24.67 14.58
CA VAL A 311 -39.12 -24.76 14.72
C VAL A 311 -39.70 -25.83 13.77
N THR A 312 -39.23 -25.86 12.52
CA THR A 312 -39.63 -26.90 11.54
C THR A 312 -39.31 -28.31 12.05
N GLY A 313 -38.12 -28.54 12.60
CA GLY A 313 -37.75 -29.83 13.19
C GLY A 313 -38.63 -30.26 14.36
N ILE A 314 -38.99 -29.31 15.25
CA ILE A 314 -39.94 -29.57 16.37
C ILE A 314 -41.31 -29.95 15.83
N ARG A 315 -41.82 -29.25 14.81
CA ARG A 315 -43.09 -29.54 14.15
C ARG A 315 -43.11 -30.91 13.51
N GLU A 316 -42.09 -31.28 12.76
CA GLU A 316 -41.98 -32.61 12.12
C GLU A 316 -41.92 -33.72 13.15
N ALA A 317 -41.15 -33.57 14.22
CA ALA A 317 -41.06 -34.55 15.30
C ALA A 317 -42.43 -34.74 16.01
N TYR A 318 -43.14 -33.65 16.27
CA TYR A 318 -44.49 -33.70 16.84
C TYR A 318 -45.48 -34.44 15.91
N LEU A 319 -45.49 -34.14 14.61
CA LEU A 319 -46.35 -34.78 13.63
C LEU A 319 -46.07 -36.31 13.50
N GLU A 320 -44.78 -36.67 13.55
CA GLU A 320 -44.37 -38.08 13.49
C GLU A 320 -44.80 -38.86 14.77
N ASP A 321 -44.69 -38.25 15.97
CA ASP A 321 -45.18 -38.83 17.23
C ASP A 321 -46.71 -39.02 17.21
N MET A 322 -47.43 -38.02 16.70
CA MET A 322 -48.88 -38.11 16.49
C MET A 322 -49.26 -39.24 15.53
N ARG A 323 -48.55 -39.36 14.40
CA ARG A 323 -48.77 -40.41 13.42
C ARG A 323 -48.58 -41.80 14.04
N LYS A 324 -47.51 -41.99 14.78
CA LYS A 324 -47.24 -43.25 15.51
C LYS A 324 -48.34 -43.55 16.49
N SER A 325 -48.74 -42.61 17.31
CA SER A 325 -49.80 -42.76 18.29
C SER A 325 -51.12 -43.14 17.65
N TYR A 326 -51.46 -42.52 16.51
CA TYR A 326 -52.68 -42.89 15.75
C TYR A 326 -52.64 -44.32 15.15
N LEU A 327 -51.50 -44.71 14.58
CA LEU A 327 -51.30 -46.03 13.99
C LEU A 327 -51.37 -47.11 15.06
N ASP A 328 -50.80 -46.89 16.23
CA ASP A 328 -50.87 -47.82 17.35
C ASP A 328 -52.28 -47.94 17.93
N TYR A 329 -53.00 -46.84 18.05
CA TYR A 329 -54.40 -46.80 18.42
C TYR A 329 -55.23 -47.62 17.43
N ARG A 330 -55.05 -47.39 16.12
CA ARG A 330 -55.77 -48.13 15.05
C ARG A 330 -55.47 -49.63 15.06
N LYS A 331 -54.25 -50.04 15.31
CA LYS A 331 -53.91 -51.48 15.45
C LYS A 331 -54.60 -52.11 16.62
N LYS A 332 -54.65 -51.40 17.78
CA LYS A 332 -55.35 -51.93 18.97
C LYS A 332 -56.89 -52.00 18.80
N ALA A 333 -57.46 -51.07 18.05
CA ALA A 333 -58.90 -51.04 17.74
C ALA A 333 -59.31 -52.02 16.64
N HIS A 334 -58.37 -52.57 15.85
CA HIS A 334 -58.61 -53.44 14.74
C HIS A 334 -59.17 -54.85 15.23
N GLY A 335 -60.31 -55.21 14.74
CA GLY A 335 -60.95 -56.48 15.11
C GLY A 335 -61.92 -56.41 16.32
N LEU A 336 -62.11 -55.24 16.90
CA LEU A 336 -63.10 -55.00 17.94
C LEU A 336 -64.48 -54.70 17.33
N GLU A 337 -65.53 -55.41 17.79
CA GLU A 337 -66.89 -55.21 17.31
C GLU A 337 -67.86 -54.98 18.48
N GLY A 338 -69.04 -54.37 18.19
CA GLY A 338 -70.14 -54.19 19.12
C GLY A 338 -69.79 -53.41 20.38
N THR A 339 -70.13 -53.90 21.54
CA THR A 339 -69.90 -53.26 22.86
C THR A 339 -68.41 -53.08 23.19
N ALA A 340 -67.52 -53.98 22.70
CA ALA A 340 -66.10 -53.90 22.88
C ALA A 340 -65.50 -52.68 22.16
N LEU A 341 -66.01 -52.32 20.99
CA LEU A 341 -65.59 -51.11 20.25
C LEU A 341 -66.07 -49.82 20.93
N VAL A 342 -67.27 -49.79 21.49
CA VAL A 342 -67.84 -48.66 22.21
C VAL A 342 -67.12 -48.40 23.53
N ALA A 343 -66.64 -49.43 24.21
CA ALA A 343 -65.83 -49.32 25.43
C ALA A 343 -64.35 -49.03 25.23
N PHE A 344 -63.86 -49.04 23.96
CA PHE A 344 -62.45 -48.77 23.68
C PHE A 344 -62.08 -47.33 23.98
N PRO A 345 -60.95 -47.04 24.70
CA PRO A 345 -60.55 -45.71 25.07
C PRO A 345 -60.41 -44.82 23.84
N LYS A 346 -60.84 -43.55 23.97
CA LYS A 346 -60.62 -42.57 22.91
C LYS A 346 -59.11 -42.23 22.80
N LEU A 347 -58.69 -41.95 21.59
CA LEU A 347 -57.31 -41.50 21.34
C LEU A 347 -57.08 -40.14 22.00
N GLU A 348 -56.17 -40.08 22.95
CA GLU A 348 -55.67 -38.84 23.53
C GLU A 348 -54.38 -38.42 22.82
N LEU A 349 -54.43 -37.29 22.09
CA LEU A 349 -53.30 -36.72 21.42
C LEU A 349 -52.57 -35.72 22.36
N LYS A 350 -51.27 -35.74 22.35
CA LYS A 350 -50.46 -34.74 23.05
C LYS A 350 -50.76 -33.34 22.51
N ARG A 351 -50.72 -32.34 23.39
CA ARG A 351 -50.82 -30.95 22.95
C ARG A 351 -49.58 -30.57 22.11
N PRO A 352 -49.75 -29.76 21.07
CA PRO A 352 -48.61 -29.28 20.31
C PRO A 352 -47.65 -28.47 21.19
N PRO A 353 -46.34 -28.53 20.93
CA PRO A 353 -45.38 -27.62 21.58
C PRO A 353 -45.73 -26.17 21.33
N LYS A 354 -45.39 -25.27 22.28
CA LYS A 354 -45.71 -23.84 22.15
C LYS A 354 -45.12 -23.22 20.87
N GLU A 355 -43.91 -23.62 20.52
CA GLU A 355 -43.20 -23.17 19.32
C GLU A 355 -43.92 -23.55 17.99
N VAL A 356 -44.90 -24.46 18.03
CA VAL A 356 -45.69 -24.87 16.86
C VAL A 356 -47.07 -24.20 16.82
N VAL A 357 -47.45 -23.52 17.90
CA VAL A 357 -48.77 -22.86 18.04
C VAL A 357 -48.70 -21.36 17.74
N ASP A 358 -47.52 -20.77 17.93
CA ASP A 358 -47.31 -19.31 17.80
C ASP A 358 -46.89 -18.88 16.37
N ASP A 359 -47.07 -19.72 15.36
CA ASP A 359 -46.81 -19.43 13.93
C ASP A 359 -48.06 -18.91 13.19
#